data_26ef2e5c980ccf69c617f216aed7ca30
#
_entry.id   26ef2e5c980ccf69c617f216aed7ca30
#
_cell.length_a   1.000
_cell.length_b   1.000
_cell.length_c   1.000
_cell.angle_alpha   90.00
_cell.angle_beta   90.00
_cell.angle_gamma   90.00
#
_symmetry.space_group_name_H-M   'P 1'
#
loop_
_entity.id
_entity.type
_entity.pdbx_description
1 polymer ?
#
loop_
_entity_poly.entity_id
_entity_poly.type
_entity_poly.pdbx_seq_one_letter_code
_entity_poly.pdbx_strand_id
1 'polypeptide(L)'
;MGCSTRTARARWERSAIRRLHISLPVRHGTDAATLERSAGHLYGTSLPVGRESTHAIVAAHRGLADRLMFTNLGFAKKGDLFEIDVQGERLRYKVTDIRVTGPDDVKPLAIEKGQDLVTLYTCTPYGVNTQRLLVTGERTDAPSGGDPGPVERLPDWLVPLVPLVPLWGLLGVSVGRAVRGPRRRRGRHAKR
;
A
#
# COMPACT_ATOMS: atom_id res chain seq x y z
N MET A 1 -1.47 -8.84 -49.84
CA MET A 1 -1.36 -9.70 -48.64
C MET A 1 -0.94 -8.79 -47.48
N GLY A 2 -1.90 -8.28 -46.74
CA GLY A 2 -1.69 -7.40 -45.61
C GLY A 2 -1.44 -8.19 -44.32
N CYS A 3 -0.20 -8.16 -43.83
CA CYS A 3 0.12 -8.72 -42.51
C CYS A 3 -0.42 -7.76 -41.46
N SER A 4 -1.62 -8.07 -40.93
CA SER A 4 -2.20 -7.37 -39.79
C SER A 4 -1.42 -7.78 -38.57
N THR A 5 -0.43 -6.98 -38.13
CA THR A 5 0.22 -7.11 -36.83
C THR A 5 -0.78 -6.73 -35.75
N ARG A 6 -1.65 -7.68 -35.39
CA ARG A 6 -2.33 -7.62 -34.09
C ARG A 6 -1.24 -7.74 -33.04
N THR A 7 -0.78 -6.62 -32.51
CA THR A 7 -0.04 -6.57 -31.27
C THR A 7 -0.97 -7.16 -30.20
N ALA A 8 -0.84 -8.47 -29.97
CA ALA A 8 -1.48 -9.12 -28.85
C ALA A 8 -0.85 -8.51 -27.58
N ARG A 9 -1.47 -7.43 -27.06
CA ARG A 9 -1.21 -6.99 -25.71
C ARG A 9 -1.61 -8.14 -24.80
N ALA A 10 -0.62 -8.89 -24.34
CA ALA A 10 -0.83 -9.95 -23.36
C ALA A 10 -1.53 -9.32 -22.16
N ARG A 11 -2.83 -9.51 -22.07
CA ARG A 11 -3.64 -9.10 -20.92
C ARG A 11 -3.54 -10.26 -19.93
N TRP A 12 -2.70 -10.12 -18.93
CA TRP A 12 -2.75 -10.98 -17.76
C TRP A 12 -3.86 -10.44 -16.87
N GLU A 13 -4.82 -11.30 -16.56
CA GLU A 13 -6.13 -10.76 -16.25
C GLU A 13 -6.22 -10.10 -14.88
N ARG A 14 -5.50 -10.54 -13.83
CA ARG A 14 -5.64 -9.91 -12.51
C ARG A 14 -4.61 -10.40 -11.49
N SER A 15 -4.09 -9.49 -10.66
CA SER A 15 -3.43 -9.81 -9.39
C SER A 15 -4.41 -9.50 -8.27
N ALA A 16 -4.66 -10.45 -7.37
CA ALA A 16 -5.58 -10.25 -6.26
C ALA A 16 -5.00 -10.74 -4.94
N ILE A 17 -4.95 -9.87 -3.93
CA ILE A 17 -4.74 -10.22 -2.53
C ILE A 17 -6.05 -9.92 -1.81
N ARG A 18 -6.85 -10.95 -1.59
CA ARG A 18 -8.21 -10.76 -1.05
C ARG A 18 -8.22 -10.06 0.30
N ARG A 19 -7.35 -10.47 1.23
CA ARG A 19 -7.26 -9.87 2.56
C ARG A 19 -6.91 -8.38 2.56
N LEU A 20 -6.19 -7.91 1.56
CA LEU A 20 -5.75 -6.52 1.43
C LEU A 20 -6.65 -5.70 0.50
N HIS A 21 -7.72 -6.28 -0.03
CA HIS A 21 -8.60 -5.67 -1.02
C HIS A 21 -7.86 -5.14 -2.26
N ILE A 22 -6.79 -5.82 -2.65
CA ILE A 22 -6.03 -5.51 -3.86
C ILE A 22 -6.56 -6.38 -4.98
N SER A 23 -7.00 -5.77 -6.06
CA SER A 23 -7.41 -6.43 -7.29
C SER A 23 -7.10 -5.53 -8.47
N LEU A 24 -6.04 -5.85 -9.22
CA LEU A 24 -5.49 -5.00 -10.27
C LEU A 24 -5.30 -5.79 -11.57
N PRO A 25 -5.62 -5.19 -12.72
CA PRO A 25 -5.17 -5.74 -13.98
C PRO A 25 -3.65 -5.71 -14.03
N VAL A 26 -3.03 -6.75 -14.60
CA VAL A 26 -1.58 -6.81 -14.83
C VAL A 26 -1.32 -6.66 -16.32
N ARG A 27 -0.38 -5.82 -16.69
CA ARG A 27 0.06 -5.61 -18.08
C ARG A 27 1.55 -5.86 -18.20
N HIS A 28 2.03 -6.11 -19.40
CA HIS A 28 3.45 -6.22 -19.67
C HIS A 28 4.06 -4.83 -19.75
N GLY A 29 5.16 -4.60 -19.01
CA GLY A 29 5.86 -3.32 -18.96
C GLY A 29 5.51 -2.50 -17.70
N THR A 30 6.42 -1.60 -17.37
CA THR A 30 6.36 -0.71 -16.21
C THR A 30 6.52 0.76 -16.62
N ASP A 31 6.11 1.08 -17.85
CA ASP A 31 6.06 2.47 -18.32
C ASP A 31 4.97 3.27 -17.54
N ALA A 32 5.10 4.59 -17.55
CA ALA A 32 4.20 5.47 -16.80
C ALA A 32 2.72 5.25 -17.15
N ALA A 33 2.40 5.08 -18.43
CA ALA A 33 1.01 4.89 -18.89
C ALA A 33 0.42 3.54 -18.42
N THR A 34 1.25 2.51 -18.32
CA THR A 34 0.87 1.21 -17.76
C THR A 34 0.62 1.31 -16.27
N LEU A 35 1.57 1.88 -15.51
CA LEU A 35 1.49 1.95 -14.05
C LEU A 35 0.42 2.92 -13.55
N GLU A 36 0.01 3.90 -14.34
CA GLU A 36 -1.10 4.80 -14.01
C GLU A 36 -2.42 4.06 -13.78
N ARG A 37 -2.65 2.94 -14.47
CA ARG A 37 -3.96 2.27 -14.52
C ARG A 37 -3.95 0.79 -14.12
N SER A 38 -2.78 0.19 -13.97
CA SER A 38 -2.60 -1.24 -13.76
C SER A 38 -1.33 -1.53 -12.98
N ALA A 39 -1.20 -2.78 -12.53
CA ALA A 39 0.11 -3.30 -12.21
C ALA A 39 0.85 -3.63 -13.50
N GLY A 40 2.17 -3.54 -13.48
CA GLY A 40 3.04 -3.79 -14.60
C GLY A 40 4.00 -4.94 -14.33
N HIS A 41 4.15 -5.86 -15.28
CA HIS A 41 5.22 -6.86 -15.23
C HIS A 41 6.56 -6.21 -15.59
N LEU A 42 7.55 -6.40 -14.74
CA LEU A 42 8.88 -5.83 -14.92
C LEU A 42 9.62 -6.54 -16.07
N TYR A 43 10.10 -5.76 -17.05
CA TYR A 43 10.91 -6.28 -18.14
C TYR A 43 12.18 -6.98 -17.62
N GLY A 44 12.59 -8.04 -18.30
CA GLY A 44 13.77 -8.82 -17.94
C GLY A 44 13.54 -9.84 -16.84
N THR A 45 12.34 -9.92 -16.25
CA THR A 45 11.97 -10.97 -15.30
C THR A 45 11.16 -12.06 -15.98
N SER A 46 10.99 -13.22 -15.31
CA SER A 46 10.20 -14.32 -15.87
C SER A 46 8.73 -13.94 -16.01
N LEU A 47 8.05 -14.53 -16.96
CA LEU A 47 6.58 -14.41 -17.04
C LEU A 47 5.92 -15.22 -15.92
N PRO A 48 4.83 -14.74 -15.29
CA PRO A 48 4.12 -15.45 -14.23
C PRO A 48 3.23 -16.55 -14.82
N VAL A 49 3.85 -17.59 -15.36
CA VAL A 49 3.17 -18.69 -16.06
C VAL A 49 3.16 -20.02 -15.28
N GLY A 50 3.57 -19.99 -14.01
CA GLY A 50 3.48 -21.14 -13.13
C GLY A 50 4.51 -22.23 -13.43
N ARG A 51 5.76 -21.86 -13.77
CA ARG A 51 6.85 -22.80 -14.05
C ARG A 51 7.93 -22.74 -12.97
N GLU A 52 8.50 -23.88 -12.66
CA GLU A 52 9.67 -23.96 -11.79
C GLU A 52 10.88 -23.20 -12.36
N SER A 53 11.74 -22.73 -11.46
CA SER A 53 12.91 -21.92 -11.80
C SER A 53 12.54 -20.62 -12.54
N THR A 54 11.44 -20.02 -12.11
CA THR A 54 10.99 -18.70 -12.59
C THR A 54 10.79 -17.72 -11.44
N HIS A 55 11.01 -16.44 -11.70
CA HIS A 55 10.71 -15.37 -10.77
C HIS A 55 10.12 -14.18 -11.55
N ALA A 56 8.82 -13.98 -11.40
CA ALA A 56 8.11 -12.88 -12.03
C ALA A 56 7.96 -11.71 -11.07
N ILE A 57 8.14 -10.49 -11.57
CA ILE A 57 8.01 -9.28 -10.77
C ILE A 57 6.82 -8.46 -11.28
N VAL A 58 5.89 -8.18 -10.39
CA VAL A 58 4.71 -7.36 -10.67
C VAL A 58 4.79 -6.08 -9.86
N ALA A 59 4.96 -4.96 -10.53
CA ALA A 59 5.12 -3.64 -9.93
C ALA A 59 3.82 -2.83 -10.01
N ALA A 60 3.51 -2.06 -8.97
CA ALA A 60 2.44 -1.07 -9.01
C ALA A 60 2.74 0.10 -8.07
N HIS A 61 2.10 1.23 -8.32
CA HIS A 61 2.22 2.40 -7.48
C HIS A 61 1.67 2.19 -6.07
N ARG A 62 2.19 2.99 -5.15
CA ARG A 62 1.69 3.13 -3.78
C ARG A 62 1.45 4.62 -3.50
N GLY A 63 0.27 4.94 -2.95
CA GLY A 63 -0.02 6.31 -2.53
C GLY A 63 -0.55 7.23 -3.63
N LEU A 64 -1.19 6.70 -4.66
CA LEU A 64 -1.99 7.52 -5.57
C LEU A 64 -3.24 8.01 -4.84
N ALA A 65 -3.59 9.29 -5.03
CA ALA A 65 -4.68 9.92 -4.30
C ALA A 65 -6.07 9.33 -4.64
N ASP A 66 -6.24 8.84 -5.86
CA ASP A 66 -7.51 8.36 -6.42
C ASP A 66 -7.61 6.83 -6.53
N ARG A 67 -6.53 6.09 -6.22
CA ARG A 67 -6.44 4.64 -6.44
C ARG A 67 -5.64 3.92 -5.36
N LEU A 68 -6.17 2.83 -4.88
CA LEU A 68 -5.49 2.02 -3.86
C LEU A 68 -4.24 1.33 -4.38
N MET A 69 -4.25 0.82 -5.63
CA MET A 69 -3.13 0.10 -6.23
C MET A 69 -2.46 -0.87 -5.23
N PHE A 70 -1.15 -0.75 -4.98
CA PHE A 70 -0.43 -1.50 -3.94
C PHE A 70 -0.30 -0.74 -2.60
N THR A 71 -1.17 0.23 -2.33
CA THR A 71 -1.13 1.01 -1.08
C THR A 71 -1.22 0.09 0.14
N ASN A 72 -2.12 -0.89 0.11
CA ASN A 72 -2.31 -1.82 1.22
C ASN A 72 -1.26 -2.94 1.28
N LEU A 73 -0.35 -3.05 0.31
CA LEU A 73 0.67 -4.10 0.30
C LEU A 73 1.59 -4.04 1.53
N GLY A 74 1.73 -2.87 2.16
CA GLY A 74 2.47 -2.72 3.41
C GLY A 74 1.89 -3.47 4.61
N PHE A 75 0.65 -3.96 4.53
CA PHE A 75 0.00 -4.78 5.55
C PHE A 75 0.09 -6.29 5.26
N ALA A 76 0.82 -6.70 4.22
CA ALA A 76 1.04 -8.10 3.91
C ALA A 76 1.79 -8.80 5.06
N LYS A 77 1.50 -10.08 5.24
CA LYS A 77 2.15 -10.93 6.24
C LYS A 77 2.62 -12.23 5.58
N LYS A 78 3.70 -12.81 6.10
CA LYS A 78 4.11 -14.16 5.70
C LYS A 78 2.96 -15.14 5.96
N GLY A 79 2.69 -15.98 4.96
CA GLY A 79 1.56 -16.90 4.95
C GLY A 79 0.30 -16.37 4.27
N ASP A 80 0.20 -15.08 3.95
CA ASP A 80 -0.90 -14.56 3.12
C ASP A 80 -0.89 -15.23 1.75
N LEU A 81 -2.09 -15.36 1.16
CA LEU A 81 -2.25 -15.90 -0.18
C LEU A 81 -2.56 -14.77 -1.16
N PHE A 82 -1.94 -14.80 -2.32
CA PHE A 82 -2.32 -13.99 -3.45
C PHE A 82 -2.45 -14.83 -4.73
N GLU A 83 -3.21 -14.32 -5.67
CA GLU A 83 -3.54 -15.00 -6.91
C GLU A 83 -3.14 -14.13 -8.10
N ILE A 84 -2.68 -14.78 -9.16
CA ILE A 84 -2.48 -14.17 -10.47
C ILE A 84 -3.27 -14.99 -11.49
N ASP A 85 -4.20 -14.34 -12.14
CA ASP A 85 -4.97 -14.96 -13.24
C ASP A 85 -4.20 -14.71 -14.54
N VAL A 86 -3.83 -15.77 -15.24
CA VAL A 86 -3.09 -15.73 -16.50
C VAL A 86 -3.74 -16.67 -17.50
N GLN A 87 -4.22 -16.16 -18.64
CA GLN A 87 -4.81 -16.96 -19.72
C GLN A 87 -5.95 -17.92 -19.25
N GLY A 88 -6.70 -17.52 -18.24
CA GLY A 88 -7.77 -18.33 -17.67
C GLY A 88 -7.32 -19.32 -16.59
N GLU A 89 -6.03 -19.45 -16.34
CA GLU A 89 -5.49 -20.16 -15.18
C GLU A 89 -5.32 -19.26 -13.98
N ARG A 90 -5.69 -19.77 -12.81
CA ARG A 90 -5.49 -19.10 -11.53
C ARG A 90 -4.29 -19.68 -10.80
N LEU A 91 -3.20 -18.93 -10.79
CA LEU A 91 -1.97 -19.28 -10.11
C LEU A 91 -2.00 -18.70 -8.70
N ARG A 92 -1.76 -19.53 -7.68
CA ARG A 92 -1.76 -19.12 -6.28
C ARG A 92 -0.37 -19.13 -5.72
N TYR A 93 -0.09 -18.11 -4.91
CA TYR A 93 1.20 -17.92 -4.26
C TYR A 93 0.99 -17.65 -2.78
N LYS A 94 1.82 -18.28 -1.94
CA LYS A 94 1.86 -18.03 -0.50
C LYS A 94 3.05 -17.12 -0.19
N VAL A 95 2.82 -16.02 0.49
CA VAL A 95 3.88 -15.09 0.89
C VAL A 95 4.87 -15.78 1.80
N THR A 96 6.10 -15.93 1.33
CA THR A 96 7.23 -16.54 2.04
C THR A 96 8.19 -15.50 2.57
N ASP A 97 8.34 -14.37 1.87
CA ASP A 97 9.27 -13.34 2.27
C ASP A 97 8.73 -11.91 2.05
N ILE A 98 9.13 -11.01 2.95
CA ILE A 98 8.79 -9.58 2.88
C ILE A 98 10.05 -8.80 3.23
N ARG A 99 10.51 -7.95 2.30
CA ARG A 99 11.73 -7.14 2.45
C ARG A 99 11.51 -5.70 2.04
N VAL A 100 12.31 -4.83 2.64
CA VAL A 100 12.50 -3.46 2.19
C VAL A 100 13.94 -3.32 1.73
N THR A 101 14.16 -2.84 0.50
CA THR A 101 15.48 -2.72 -0.13
C THR A 101 15.67 -1.34 -0.73
N GLY A 102 16.91 -1.03 -1.08
CA GLY A 102 17.21 0.14 -1.93
C GLY A 102 16.62 -0.03 -3.35
N PRO A 103 16.45 1.07 -4.08
CA PRO A 103 15.86 1.03 -5.42
C PRO A 103 16.68 0.22 -6.43
N ASP A 104 18.00 0.15 -6.23
CA ASP A 104 18.95 -0.50 -7.14
C ASP A 104 19.34 -1.92 -6.71
N ASP A 105 18.79 -2.41 -5.58
CA ASP A 105 19.07 -3.76 -5.10
C ASP A 105 18.18 -4.79 -5.79
N VAL A 106 18.72 -5.38 -6.85
CA VAL A 106 18.04 -6.41 -7.66
C VAL A 106 18.32 -7.83 -7.19
N LYS A 107 19.21 -8.04 -6.20
CA LYS A 107 19.57 -9.39 -5.72
C LYS A 107 18.38 -10.22 -5.25
N PRO A 108 17.41 -9.65 -4.50
CA PRO A 108 16.23 -10.39 -4.06
C PRO A 108 15.27 -10.81 -5.18
N LEU A 109 15.50 -10.32 -6.41
CA LEU A 109 14.69 -10.60 -7.59
C LEU A 109 15.26 -11.71 -8.47
N ALA A 110 16.36 -12.32 -8.04
CA ALA A 110 17.00 -13.41 -8.77
C ALA A 110 16.10 -14.65 -8.84
N ILE A 111 16.27 -15.43 -9.91
CA ILE A 111 15.60 -16.73 -10.06
C ILE A 111 16.23 -17.72 -9.08
N GLU A 112 15.40 -18.43 -8.34
CA GLU A 112 15.81 -19.52 -7.47
C GLU A 112 15.50 -20.87 -8.15
N LYS A 113 16.50 -21.75 -8.24
CA LYS A 113 16.35 -23.04 -8.91
C LYS A 113 15.29 -23.91 -8.24
N GLY A 114 14.36 -24.44 -9.02
CA GLY A 114 13.28 -25.31 -8.54
C GLY A 114 12.10 -24.56 -7.94
N GLN A 115 12.15 -23.24 -7.79
CA GLN A 115 11.05 -22.46 -7.24
C GLN A 115 10.27 -21.72 -8.35
N ASP A 116 8.97 -21.60 -8.16
CA ASP A 116 8.09 -20.71 -8.92
C ASP A 116 7.72 -19.54 -8.01
N LEU A 117 8.37 -18.39 -8.27
CA LEU A 117 8.28 -17.21 -7.43
C LEU A 117 7.58 -16.05 -8.16
N VAL A 118 6.78 -15.33 -7.40
CA VAL A 118 6.26 -14.03 -7.82
C VAL A 118 6.52 -13.01 -6.72
N THR A 119 7.09 -11.87 -7.08
CA THR A 119 7.27 -10.72 -6.17
C THR A 119 6.36 -9.58 -6.57
N LEU A 120 5.56 -9.12 -5.62
CA LEU A 120 4.81 -7.87 -5.71
C LEU A 120 5.73 -6.74 -5.23
N TYR A 121 5.93 -5.75 -6.09
CA TYR A 121 6.94 -4.70 -5.96
C TYR A 121 6.30 -3.33 -5.90
N THR A 122 6.63 -2.53 -4.88
CA THR A 122 6.11 -1.17 -4.77
C THR A 122 7.08 -0.24 -4.05
N CYS A 123 6.83 1.08 -4.14
CA CYS A 123 7.61 2.08 -3.42
C CYS A 123 7.26 2.13 -1.93
N THR A 124 8.25 2.49 -1.09
CA THR A 124 8.10 2.70 0.36
C THR A 124 9.16 3.68 0.86
N PRO A 125 9.00 4.37 2.03
CA PRO A 125 7.76 4.59 2.77
C PRO A 125 6.71 5.34 1.95
N TYR A 126 5.44 5.27 2.39
CA TYR A 126 4.33 5.97 1.74
C TYR A 126 4.61 7.47 1.60
N GLY A 127 4.46 8.02 0.39
CA GLY A 127 4.71 9.43 0.08
C GLY A 127 6.19 9.84 -0.02
N VAL A 128 7.14 9.05 0.51
CA VAL A 128 8.58 9.32 0.45
C VAL A 128 9.25 8.57 -0.70
N ASN A 129 8.90 7.28 -0.89
CA ASN A 129 9.25 6.46 -2.06
C ASN A 129 10.76 6.23 -2.30
N THR A 130 11.60 6.37 -1.26
CA THR A 130 13.06 6.21 -1.35
C THR A 130 13.52 4.76 -1.38
N GLN A 131 12.66 3.83 -0.98
CA GLN A 131 12.94 2.40 -0.90
C GLN A 131 11.90 1.59 -1.67
N ARG A 132 12.09 0.29 -1.71
CA ARG A 132 11.20 -0.68 -2.38
C ARG A 132 10.74 -1.72 -1.38
N LEU A 133 9.42 -1.93 -1.33
CA LEU A 133 8.80 -3.03 -0.61
C LEU A 133 8.62 -4.20 -1.58
N LEU A 134 9.18 -5.34 -1.22
CA LEU A 134 9.08 -6.60 -1.93
C LEU A 134 8.28 -7.57 -1.09
N VAL A 135 7.21 -8.12 -1.66
CA VAL A 135 6.41 -9.18 -1.06
C VAL A 135 6.49 -10.39 -2.00
N THR A 136 7.32 -11.34 -1.64
CA THR A 136 7.61 -12.53 -2.45
C THR A 136 6.75 -13.70 -1.99
N GLY A 137 6.10 -14.34 -2.94
CA GLY A 137 5.37 -15.59 -2.72
C GLY A 137 5.86 -16.71 -3.59
N GLU A 138 5.77 -17.91 -3.04
CA GLU A 138 6.06 -19.17 -3.70
C GLU A 138 4.76 -19.85 -4.12
N ARG A 139 4.79 -20.54 -5.26
CA ARG A 139 3.64 -21.28 -5.79
C ARG A 139 3.07 -22.25 -4.78
N THR A 140 1.74 -22.32 -4.68
CA THR A 140 1.06 -23.22 -3.75
C THR A 140 -0.26 -23.73 -4.33
N ASP A 141 -0.59 -24.97 -4.01
CA ASP A 141 -1.90 -25.55 -4.30
C ASP A 141 -2.91 -25.34 -3.16
N ALA A 142 -2.54 -24.56 -2.14
CA ALA A 142 -3.43 -24.25 -1.03
C ALA A 142 -4.78 -23.72 -1.54
N PRO A 143 -5.91 -24.20 -1.00
CA PRO A 143 -7.22 -23.68 -1.37
C PRO A 143 -7.25 -22.16 -1.14
N SER A 144 -8.00 -21.44 -1.98
CA SER A 144 -8.23 -19.99 -1.77
C SER A 144 -8.69 -19.82 -0.34
N GLY A 145 -7.93 -19.08 0.46
CA GLY A 145 -8.36 -18.71 1.80
C GLY A 145 -9.76 -18.12 1.70
N GLY A 146 -10.69 -18.55 2.57
CA GLY A 146 -12.07 -18.07 2.57
C GLY A 146 -12.10 -16.55 2.46
N ASP A 147 -13.18 -16.03 1.93
CA ASP A 147 -13.41 -14.59 1.82
C ASP A 147 -13.00 -13.92 3.13
N PRO A 148 -12.07 -12.96 3.13
CA PRO A 148 -11.79 -12.24 4.36
C PRO A 148 -13.11 -11.65 4.80
N GLY A 149 -13.56 -12.06 5.99
CA GLY A 149 -14.74 -11.49 6.60
C GLY A 149 -14.70 -9.95 6.49
N PRO A 150 -15.83 -9.28 6.61
CA PRO A 150 -15.89 -7.83 6.46
C PRO A 150 -14.78 -7.21 7.30
N VAL A 151 -13.98 -6.34 6.67
CA VAL A 151 -13.00 -5.53 7.42
C VAL A 151 -13.80 -4.86 8.51
N GLU A 152 -13.51 -5.22 9.75
CA GLU A 152 -14.13 -4.59 10.91
C GLU A 152 -13.80 -3.11 10.85
N ARG A 153 -14.68 -2.36 10.21
CA ARG A 153 -14.62 -0.89 10.21
C ARG A 153 -14.77 -0.52 11.68
N LEU A 154 -13.84 0.27 12.16
CA LEU A 154 -14.04 0.93 13.46
C LEU A 154 -15.47 1.50 13.44
N PRO A 155 -16.30 1.14 14.42
CA PRO A 155 -17.69 1.57 14.43
C PRO A 155 -17.74 3.10 14.34
N ASP A 156 -18.61 3.61 13.47
CA ASP A 156 -18.73 5.03 13.11
C ASP A 156 -18.93 5.95 14.34
N TRP A 157 -19.31 5.40 15.51
CA TRP A 157 -19.41 6.16 16.75
C TRP A 157 -18.06 6.47 17.42
N LEU A 158 -16.96 5.84 17.01
CA LEU A 158 -15.60 6.12 17.51
C LEU A 158 -14.92 7.30 16.77
N VAL A 159 -15.45 7.72 15.65
CA VAL A 159 -14.89 8.80 14.83
C VAL A 159 -15.11 10.21 15.40
N PRO A 160 -16.21 10.53 16.14
CA PRO A 160 -16.45 11.91 16.56
C PRO A 160 -15.80 12.34 17.88
N LEU A 161 -15.03 11.51 18.57
CA LEU A 161 -14.49 11.86 19.89
C LEU A 161 -13.15 12.60 19.92
N VAL A 162 -12.50 12.80 18.76
CA VAL A 162 -11.16 13.40 18.73
C VAL A 162 -11.12 14.94 18.67
N PRO A 163 -12.13 15.73 18.26
CA PRO A 163 -11.94 17.18 18.17
C PRO A 163 -12.54 18.02 19.31
N LEU A 164 -13.09 17.46 20.37
CA LEU A 164 -13.80 18.31 21.36
C LEU A 164 -12.98 18.72 22.60
N VAL A 165 -11.74 18.25 22.76
CA VAL A 165 -10.92 18.56 23.95
C VAL A 165 -10.26 19.93 23.95
N PRO A 166 -9.94 20.65 22.85
CA PRO A 166 -9.25 21.93 22.97
C PRO A 166 -10.14 23.18 23.08
N LEU A 167 -11.45 23.10 22.85
CA LEU A 167 -12.27 24.33 22.84
C LEU A 167 -12.65 24.86 24.25
N TRP A 168 -12.67 24.03 25.26
CA TRP A 168 -12.98 24.46 26.63
C TRP A 168 -11.82 25.11 27.35
N GLY A 169 -10.57 24.88 26.90
CA GLY A 169 -9.38 25.52 27.48
C GLY A 169 -9.23 27.01 27.13
N LEU A 170 -9.81 27.47 26.01
CA LEU A 170 -9.71 28.87 25.59
C LEU A 170 -10.81 29.78 26.17
N LEU A 171 -11.95 29.25 26.57
CA LEU A 171 -13.04 30.01 27.21
C LEU A 171 -12.79 30.23 28.70
N GLY A 172 -12.09 29.35 29.40
CA GLY A 172 -11.78 29.46 30.82
C GLY A 172 -10.77 30.55 31.17
N VAL A 173 -9.90 30.97 30.25
CA VAL A 173 -8.86 31.97 30.49
C VAL A 173 -9.40 33.42 30.36
N SER A 174 -10.49 33.63 29.63
CA SER A 174 -11.01 34.98 29.39
C SER A 174 -11.87 35.55 30.54
N VAL A 175 -12.44 34.69 31.41
CA VAL A 175 -13.29 35.16 32.52
C VAL A 175 -12.47 35.53 33.77
N GLY A 176 -11.27 35.01 33.92
CA GLY A 176 -10.40 35.28 35.08
C GLY A 176 -9.68 36.64 35.08
N ARG A 177 -9.71 37.37 33.97
CA ARG A 177 -8.94 38.63 33.82
C ARG A 177 -9.72 39.91 34.02
N ALA A 178 -11.05 39.85 34.17
CA ALA A 178 -11.96 41.02 34.24
C ALA A 178 -12.23 41.52 35.69
N VAL A 179 -11.71 40.89 36.74
CA VAL A 179 -12.08 41.23 38.15
C VAL A 179 -10.93 41.83 38.96
N ARG A 180 -9.83 42.27 38.36
CA ARG A 180 -8.81 43.05 39.10
C ARG A 180 -8.86 44.52 38.69
N GLY A 181 -9.81 45.28 39.30
CA GLY A 181 -9.85 46.72 39.23
C GLY A 181 -8.67 47.37 40.01
N PRO A 182 -8.28 48.63 39.64
CA PRO A 182 -7.11 49.26 40.17
C PRO A 182 -7.27 49.67 41.63
N ARG A 183 -6.41 49.19 42.49
CA ARG A 183 -6.30 49.72 43.88
C ARG A 183 -5.83 51.14 43.87
N ARG A 184 -6.70 52.08 44.25
CA ARG A 184 -6.38 53.49 44.56
C ARG A 184 -5.29 53.56 45.66
N ARG A 185 -4.15 54.13 45.34
CA ARG A 185 -3.17 54.60 46.32
C ARG A 185 -3.69 55.84 46.98
N ARG A 186 -4.02 55.76 48.29
CA ARG A 186 -4.24 56.93 49.16
C ARG A 186 -2.89 57.55 49.49
N GLY A 187 -2.69 58.80 49.10
CA GLY A 187 -1.54 59.58 49.52
C GLY A 187 -1.63 59.93 51.01
N ARG A 188 -0.50 59.79 51.67
CA ARG A 188 -0.28 60.36 53.01
C ARG A 188 0.60 61.59 52.84
N HIS A 189 -0.03 62.75 53.09
CA HIS A 189 0.71 63.94 53.45
C HIS A 189 1.36 63.74 54.82
N ALA A 190 2.64 64.00 54.93
CA ALA A 190 3.31 64.29 56.21
C ALA A 190 4.08 65.60 56.06
N LYS A 191 3.78 66.51 56.97
CA LYS A 191 4.42 67.83 57.18
C LYS A 191 5.80 67.63 57.77
N ARG A 192 6.74 68.40 57.41
CA ARG A 192 7.75 69.29 58.00
C ARG A 192 8.96 69.32 57.11
#